data_f7c13a2f515eaa1a9dfd5b76ad2886a3
#
_entry.id   f7c13a2f515eaa1a9dfd5b76ad2886a3
#
_cell.length_a   1.000
_cell.length_b   1.000
_cell.length_c   1.000
_cell.angle_alpha   90.00
_cell.angle_beta   90.00
_cell.angle_gamma   90.00
#
_symmetry.space_group_name_H-M   'P 1'
#
loop_
_entity.id
_entity.type
_entity.pdbx_description
1 polymer ?
#
loop_
_entity_poly.entity_id
_entity_poly.type
_entity_poly.pdbx_seq_one_letter_code
_entity_poly.pdbx_strand_id
1 'polypeptide(L)'
;LLQTTGLVHDLGNPPFGHYGEKAIGKWFEKYFMEKGLKKDQKQEEKPLRTLNLHHWLCLKKDQKQKEKPEIDITKEQMREFEHFDGNVQNIRILTKLQAMNDRYGANFTYATLAGIIKYPWAANDGKKKYGYYESEEKIIENMYNATGLERGIRHPAVYLMEAADDITYIGDDIEDGVKKGYIDIDTEYERLKKRYKSQQKNFFISCDNYFEQINEKMSKSDQLNAKARYFRNTIQGYLINKAKEEFLNNYECIMSGDYGNVALLERDSNMKSFIGELKGITGRNCFGCREVLALELVGHKVITGLLDILVPAVLRKDCNYEDTKQYEGKIANIISSNYIYIAKQDYNYESKDDPMDEKTRKLEELSDYEKIH
;
A
#
# COMPACT_ATOMS: atom_id res chain seq x y z
N LEU A 1 -18.60 -7.88 -9.72
CA LEU A 1 -17.84 -7.59 -8.50
C LEU A 1 -16.37 -7.99 -8.66
N LEU A 2 -16.00 -9.28 -8.79
CA LEU A 2 -14.59 -9.75 -8.85
C LEU A 2 -13.75 -9.08 -9.96
N GLN A 3 -14.29 -8.91 -11.15
CA GLN A 3 -13.59 -8.20 -12.23
C GLN A 3 -13.32 -6.73 -11.88
N THR A 4 -14.29 -6.08 -11.28
CA THR A 4 -14.15 -4.68 -10.86
C THR A 4 -13.12 -4.56 -9.74
N THR A 5 -13.19 -5.43 -8.72
CA THR A 5 -12.19 -5.43 -7.63
C THR A 5 -10.78 -5.68 -8.16
N GLY A 6 -10.62 -6.62 -9.09
CA GLY A 6 -9.31 -6.88 -9.74
C GLY A 6 -8.77 -5.70 -10.54
N LEU A 7 -9.65 -4.91 -11.19
CA LEU A 7 -9.21 -3.72 -11.96
C LEU A 7 -8.78 -2.55 -11.09
N VAL A 8 -9.36 -2.41 -9.89
CA VAL A 8 -9.16 -1.20 -9.06
C VAL A 8 -8.38 -1.44 -7.78
N HIS A 9 -7.92 -2.68 -7.51
CA HIS A 9 -7.31 -3.02 -6.22
C HIS A 9 -5.99 -2.28 -5.94
N ASP A 10 -5.30 -1.83 -6.98
CA ASP A 10 -3.96 -1.22 -6.91
C ASP A 10 -3.90 0.25 -7.33
N LEU A 11 -5.04 0.95 -7.45
CA LEU A 11 -5.06 2.37 -7.82
C LEU A 11 -4.39 3.27 -6.77
N GLY A 12 -4.27 2.80 -5.54
CA GLY A 12 -3.63 3.53 -4.44
C GLY A 12 -2.11 3.47 -4.42
N ASN A 13 -1.49 2.66 -5.28
CA ASN A 13 -0.04 2.54 -5.32
C ASN A 13 0.61 3.86 -5.74
N PRO A 14 1.56 4.40 -4.96
CA PRO A 14 2.26 5.62 -5.32
C PRO A 14 3.26 5.37 -6.45
N PRO A 15 3.78 6.42 -7.11
CA PRO A 15 4.91 6.30 -8.00
C PRO A 15 6.06 5.53 -7.32
N PHE A 16 6.72 4.66 -8.08
CA PHE A 16 7.77 3.73 -7.61
C PHE A 16 7.29 2.63 -6.65
N GLY A 17 5.97 2.35 -6.60
CA GLY A 17 5.37 1.23 -5.87
C GLY A 17 5.76 1.18 -4.38
N HIS A 18 6.07 0.00 -3.86
CA HIS A 18 6.44 -0.20 -2.45
C HIS A 18 7.65 0.61 -1.98
N TYR A 19 8.55 0.98 -2.91
CA TYR A 19 9.65 1.88 -2.55
C TYR A 19 9.14 3.29 -2.30
N GLY A 20 8.18 3.75 -3.12
CA GLY A 20 7.49 5.02 -2.94
C GLY A 20 6.76 5.09 -1.60
N GLU A 21 6.02 4.05 -1.21
CA GLU A 21 5.37 3.96 0.11
C GLU A 21 6.39 4.15 1.25
N LYS A 22 7.52 3.44 1.17
CA LYS A 22 8.59 3.57 2.17
C LYS A 22 9.21 4.97 2.20
N ALA A 23 9.36 5.62 1.04
CA ALA A 23 9.91 6.97 0.97
C ALA A 23 8.95 7.99 1.60
N ILE A 24 7.65 7.88 1.33
CA ILE A 24 6.60 8.72 1.94
C ILE A 24 6.60 8.53 3.46
N GLY A 25 6.46 7.29 3.94
CA GLY A 25 6.39 7.00 5.37
C GLY A 25 7.62 7.48 6.15
N LYS A 26 8.84 7.22 5.64
CA LYS A 26 10.07 7.70 6.26
C LYS A 26 10.21 9.21 6.26
N TRP A 27 9.71 9.88 5.22
CA TRP A 27 9.71 11.33 5.16
C TRP A 27 8.82 11.91 6.27
N PHE A 28 7.61 11.40 6.45
CA PHE A 28 6.71 11.84 7.51
C PHE A 28 7.26 11.53 8.90
N GLU A 29 7.83 10.35 9.12
CA GLU A 29 8.49 10.00 10.38
C GLU A 29 9.55 11.04 10.74
N LYS A 30 10.44 11.38 9.82
CA LYS A 30 11.47 12.41 9.99
C LYS A 30 10.85 13.80 10.22
N TYR A 31 9.86 14.18 9.43
CA TYR A 31 9.22 15.48 9.52
C TYR A 31 8.55 15.70 10.88
N PHE A 32 7.82 14.72 11.40
CA PHE A 32 7.19 14.81 12.70
C PHE A 32 8.21 14.85 13.86
N MET A 33 9.35 14.16 13.73
CA MET A 33 10.46 14.28 14.69
C MET A 33 11.07 15.68 14.69
N GLU A 34 11.35 16.25 13.53
CA GLU A 34 11.93 17.60 13.38
C GLU A 34 10.98 18.69 13.90
N LYS A 35 9.69 18.50 13.79
CA LYS A 35 8.67 19.40 14.36
C LYS A 35 8.42 19.19 15.86
N GLY A 36 9.13 18.27 16.50
CA GLY A 36 9.02 18.01 17.95
C GLY A 36 7.73 17.32 18.38
N LEU A 37 6.97 16.78 17.44
CA LEU A 37 5.73 16.02 17.68
C LEU A 37 6.01 14.63 18.24
N LYS A 38 7.21 14.10 17.98
CA LYS A 38 7.73 12.83 18.52
C LYS A 38 9.05 13.02 19.25
N LYS A 39 9.28 12.22 20.29
CA LYS A 39 10.58 12.11 20.94
C LYS A 39 11.45 11.09 20.23
N ASP A 40 12.73 11.38 20.07
CA ASP A 40 13.71 10.43 19.53
C ASP A 40 13.88 9.27 20.54
N GLN A 41 13.42 8.07 20.19
CA GLN A 41 13.52 6.87 21.03
C GLN A 41 14.96 6.49 21.38
N LYS A 42 15.95 6.97 20.62
CA LYS A 42 17.37 6.73 20.92
C LYS A 42 17.93 7.57 22.08
N GLN A 43 17.19 8.55 22.58
CA GLN A 43 17.65 9.36 23.73
C GLN A 43 17.24 8.78 25.10
N GLU A 44 16.36 7.78 25.17
CA GLU A 44 15.92 7.20 26.44
C GLU A 44 16.87 6.14 27.04
N GLU A 45 17.88 5.67 26.31
CA GLU A 45 18.81 4.61 26.78
C GLU A 45 20.23 5.09 27.16
N LYS A 46 20.45 6.35 27.42
CA LYS A 46 21.73 6.76 28.04
C LYS A 46 21.61 6.72 29.57
N PRO A 47 22.32 5.81 30.26
CA PRO A 47 22.35 5.82 31.72
C PRO A 47 22.97 7.14 32.20
N LEU A 48 22.28 7.77 33.12
CA LEU A 48 22.76 8.95 33.87
C LEU A 48 24.11 8.65 34.51
N ARG A 49 25.20 8.91 33.81
CA ARG A 49 26.51 9.01 34.41
C ARG A 49 26.85 10.51 34.63
N THR A 50 26.79 10.89 35.90
CA THR A 50 27.37 12.11 36.48
C THR A 50 27.15 13.42 35.71
N LEU A 51 25.94 13.99 35.83
CA LEU A 51 25.68 15.37 35.48
C LEU A 51 26.26 16.29 36.56
N ASN A 52 27.23 17.13 36.18
CA ASN A 52 27.77 18.21 36.98
C ASN A 52 26.64 19.17 37.41
N LEU A 53 26.60 19.57 38.69
CA LEU A 53 25.56 20.43 39.28
C LEU A 53 25.34 21.74 38.49
N HIS A 54 26.35 22.21 37.79
CA HIS A 54 26.29 23.40 36.94
C HIS A 54 25.42 23.19 35.68
N HIS A 55 25.43 22.01 35.13
CA HIS A 55 24.62 21.65 33.95
C HIS A 55 23.13 21.50 34.35
N TRP A 56 22.86 20.99 35.56
CA TRP A 56 21.50 20.87 36.11
C TRP A 56 20.84 22.24 36.39
N LEU A 57 21.62 23.25 36.79
CA LEU A 57 21.13 24.62 37.01
C LEU A 57 20.82 25.36 35.68
N CYS A 58 21.56 25.07 34.62
CA CYS A 58 21.25 25.59 33.28
C CYS A 58 19.95 24.98 32.72
N LEU A 59 19.69 23.69 32.93
CA LEU A 59 18.46 23.02 32.49
C LEU A 59 17.18 23.53 33.18
N LYS A 60 17.28 24.11 34.41
CA LYS A 60 16.14 24.74 35.09
C LYS A 60 15.77 26.12 34.55
N LYS A 61 16.66 26.80 33.82
CA LYS A 61 16.36 28.10 33.21
C LYS A 61 15.62 27.98 31.87
N ASP A 62 15.66 26.82 31.24
CA ASP A 62 15.02 26.56 29.95
C ASP A 62 13.66 25.83 30.05
N GLN A 63 12.98 25.88 31.21
CA GLN A 63 11.55 25.65 31.28
C GLN A 63 10.78 26.89 30.78
N LYS A 64 11.12 27.36 29.57
CA LYS A 64 10.16 28.09 28.76
C LYS A 64 8.96 27.16 28.53
N GLN A 65 7.78 27.71 28.77
CA GLN A 65 6.49 27.13 28.36
C GLN A 65 6.68 26.38 27.06
N LYS A 66 6.39 25.05 27.07
CA LYS A 66 6.29 24.31 25.82
C LYS A 66 5.16 24.96 25.06
N GLU A 67 5.50 25.81 24.11
CA GLU A 67 4.56 26.25 23.09
C GLU A 67 3.91 24.98 22.55
N LYS A 68 2.58 24.98 22.43
CA LYS A 68 1.84 23.91 21.74
C LYS A 68 2.52 23.69 20.39
N PRO A 69 2.72 22.45 19.98
CA PRO A 69 3.28 22.19 18.66
C PRO A 69 2.47 22.98 17.63
N GLU A 70 3.16 23.60 16.68
CA GLU A 70 2.57 24.43 15.64
C GLU A 70 1.57 23.64 14.76
N ILE A 71 1.74 22.32 14.70
CA ILE A 71 0.96 21.35 13.91
C ILE A 71 0.03 20.58 14.86
N ASP A 72 -1.26 20.59 14.56
CA ASP A 72 -2.31 19.92 15.35
C ASP A 72 -2.75 18.61 14.67
N ILE A 73 -1.99 17.54 14.96
CA ILE A 73 -2.20 16.19 14.44
C ILE A 73 -2.06 15.20 15.61
N THR A 74 -3.00 14.25 15.73
CA THR A 74 -2.95 13.21 16.76
C THR A 74 -1.86 12.18 16.47
N LYS A 75 -1.51 11.35 17.48
CA LYS A 75 -0.53 10.27 17.28
C LYS A 75 -1.03 9.20 16.31
N GLU A 76 -2.31 8.94 16.34
CA GLU A 76 -3.00 8.00 15.47
C GLU A 76 -2.93 8.49 14.01
N GLN A 77 -3.25 9.76 13.79
CA GLN A 77 -3.15 10.41 12.48
C GLN A 77 -1.71 10.47 11.95
N MET A 78 -0.72 10.79 12.81
CA MET A 78 0.69 10.72 12.41
C MET A 78 1.08 9.31 11.93
N ARG A 79 0.58 8.29 12.62
CA ARG A 79 0.85 6.89 12.26
C ARG A 79 0.32 6.54 10.87
N GLU A 80 -0.78 7.09 10.42
CA GLU A 80 -1.33 6.89 9.09
C GLU A 80 -0.36 7.34 8.00
N PHE A 81 0.26 8.51 8.16
CA PHE A 81 1.25 9.01 7.22
C PHE A 81 2.56 8.24 7.27
N GLU A 82 3.02 7.86 8.46
CA GLU A 82 4.27 7.10 8.65
C GLU A 82 4.19 5.67 8.10
N HIS A 83 3.01 5.09 8.08
CA HIS A 83 2.73 3.75 7.57
C HIS A 83 1.89 3.81 6.30
N PHE A 84 2.17 4.78 5.44
CA PHE A 84 1.50 4.91 4.15
C PHE A 84 1.51 3.58 3.40
N ASP A 85 0.33 3.15 2.92
CA ASP A 85 0.13 1.88 2.22
C ASP A 85 -0.85 2.10 1.06
N GLY A 86 -0.50 1.62 -0.14
CA GLY A 86 -1.33 1.76 -1.34
C GLY A 86 -2.73 1.17 -1.18
N ASN A 87 -2.89 0.09 -0.40
CA ASN A 87 -4.21 -0.50 -0.16
C ASN A 87 -5.14 0.45 0.61
N VAL A 88 -4.58 1.24 1.53
CA VAL A 88 -5.33 2.24 2.28
C VAL A 88 -5.70 3.42 1.40
N GLN A 89 -4.71 3.95 0.68
CA GLN A 89 -4.89 5.05 -0.26
C GLN A 89 -5.89 4.71 -1.36
N ASN A 90 -5.98 3.43 -1.74
CA ASN A 90 -6.95 2.95 -2.72
C ASN A 90 -8.40 3.24 -2.29
N ILE A 91 -8.76 2.96 -1.04
CA ILE A 91 -10.09 3.26 -0.52
C ILE A 91 -10.38 4.76 -0.60
N ARG A 92 -9.43 5.61 -0.19
CA ARG A 92 -9.58 7.06 -0.28
C ARG A 92 -9.77 7.56 -1.72
N ILE A 93 -8.98 7.04 -2.67
CA ILE A 93 -9.14 7.37 -4.09
C ILE A 93 -10.54 7.02 -4.56
N LEU A 94 -10.99 5.80 -4.29
CA LEU A 94 -12.27 5.29 -4.80
C LEU A 94 -13.49 5.96 -4.15
N THR A 95 -13.39 6.36 -2.90
CA THR A 95 -14.52 6.93 -2.15
C THR A 95 -14.57 8.45 -2.17
N LYS A 96 -13.45 9.14 -2.41
CA LYS A 96 -13.36 10.61 -2.36
C LYS A 96 -12.63 11.22 -3.55
N LEU A 97 -11.37 10.77 -3.81
CA LEU A 97 -10.50 11.52 -4.73
C LEU A 97 -10.85 11.32 -6.21
N GLN A 98 -11.55 10.26 -6.56
CA GLN A 98 -12.09 10.06 -7.91
C GLN A 98 -13.38 10.87 -8.08
N ALA A 99 -13.26 12.18 -8.05
CA ALA A 99 -14.40 13.09 -8.23
C ALA A 99 -14.94 12.99 -9.67
N MET A 100 -16.11 12.40 -9.82
CA MET A 100 -16.78 12.29 -11.12
C MET A 100 -17.98 13.25 -11.19
N ASN A 101 -19.14 12.82 -10.70
CA ASN A 101 -20.39 13.58 -10.81
C ASN A 101 -21.01 13.92 -9.44
N ASP A 102 -20.53 13.30 -8.38
CA ASP A 102 -21.08 13.46 -7.03
C ASP A 102 -20.00 13.30 -5.94
N ARG A 103 -20.41 13.37 -4.69
CA ARG A 103 -19.54 13.27 -3.50
C ARG A 103 -19.07 11.85 -3.16
N TYR A 104 -19.48 10.84 -3.91
CA TYR A 104 -19.22 9.44 -3.60
C TYR A 104 -17.99 8.87 -4.33
N GLY A 105 -17.14 9.74 -4.88
CA GLY A 105 -15.95 9.31 -5.62
C GLY A 105 -16.32 8.52 -6.87
N ALA A 106 -15.78 7.31 -7.03
CA ALA A 106 -16.13 6.41 -8.14
C ALA A 106 -17.51 5.75 -7.98
N ASN A 107 -18.21 6.02 -6.90
CA ASN A 107 -19.58 5.58 -6.59
C ASN A 107 -19.78 4.06 -6.70
N PHE A 108 -18.85 3.28 -6.16
CA PHE A 108 -18.98 1.83 -6.10
C PHE A 108 -20.00 1.39 -5.06
N THR A 109 -20.61 0.23 -5.31
CA THR A 109 -21.46 -0.42 -4.30
C THR A 109 -20.64 -0.81 -3.08
N TYR A 110 -21.25 -0.83 -1.90
CA TYR A 110 -20.58 -1.28 -0.67
C TYR A 110 -20.02 -2.71 -0.77
N ALA A 111 -20.69 -3.61 -1.48
CA ALA A 111 -20.17 -4.96 -1.74
C ALA A 111 -18.85 -4.93 -2.55
N THR A 112 -18.71 -4.00 -3.51
CA THR A 112 -17.48 -3.84 -4.28
C THR A 112 -16.37 -3.26 -3.40
N LEU A 113 -16.66 -2.23 -2.59
CA LEU A 113 -15.71 -1.65 -1.65
C LEU A 113 -15.24 -2.70 -0.63
N ALA A 114 -16.16 -3.48 -0.06
CA ALA A 114 -15.81 -4.58 0.86
C ALA A 114 -14.87 -5.60 0.21
N GLY A 115 -15.08 -5.91 -1.08
CA GLY A 115 -14.24 -6.84 -1.85
C GLY A 115 -12.81 -6.34 -2.12
N ILE A 116 -12.53 -5.05 -1.90
CA ILE A 116 -11.21 -4.43 -2.11
C ILE A 116 -10.42 -4.33 -0.80
N ILE A 117 -11.10 -4.25 0.35
CA ILE A 117 -10.45 -4.02 1.65
C ILE A 117 -9.67 -5.26 2.09
N LYS A 118 -8.38 -5.28 1.80
CA LYS A 118 -7.47 -6.38 2.14
C LYS A 118 -7.27 -6.54 3.65
N TYR A 119 -7.26 -5.42 4.40
CA TYR A 119 -7.04 -5.37 5.85
C TYR A 119 -8.24 -4.72 6.54
N PRO A 120 -9.20 -5.50 7.07
CA PRO A 120 -10.49 -5.00 7.55
C PRO A 120 -10.40 -4.35 8.95
N TRP A 121 -9.40 -3.53 9.20
CA TRP A 121 -9.21 -2.77 10.45
C TRP A 121 -8.63 -1.39 10.17
N ALA A 122 -8.81 -0.47 11.12
CA ALA A 122 -8.34 0.90 11.06
C ALA A 122 -6.86 1.03 11.53
N ALA A 123 -6.25 2.18 11.28
CA ALA A 123 -4.89 2.47 11.70
C ALA A 123 -4.69 2.40 13.23
N ASN A 124 -5.71 2.78 14.01
CA ASN A 124 -5.71 2.77 15.47
C ASN A 124 -5.91 1.39 16.11
N ASP A 125 -6.27 0.35 15.35
CA ASP A 125 -6.41 -1.03 15.85
C ASP A 125 -5.07 -1.71 16.21
N GLY A 126 -3.97 -1.00 16.17
CA GLY A 126 -2.64 -1.48 16.58
C GLY A 126 -1.99 -2.49 15.64
N LYS A 127 -2.60 -2.77 14.50
CA LYS A 127 -2.05 -3.66 13.48
C LYS A 127 -0.95 -2.97 12.67
N LYS A 128 -0.01 -3.75 12.14
CA LYS A 128 1.07 -3.23 11.30
C LYS A 128 0.57 -2.70 9.96
N LYS A 129 -0.40 -3.39 9.36
CA LYS A 129 -1.11 -3.00 8.14
C LYS A 129 -2.57 -2.78 8.49
N TYR A 130 -3.20 -1.83 7.83
CA TYR A 130 -4.60 -1.45 8.01
C TYR A 130 -5.22 -1.15 6.64
N GLY A 131 -6.55 -0.98 6.56
CA GLY A 131 -7.26 -0.94 5.29
C GLY A 131 -7.88 0.41 4.94
N TYR A 132 -7.98 1.34 5.90
CA TYR A 132 -8.58 2.66 5.67
C TYR A 132 -8.08 3.68 6.69
N TYR A 133 -8.08 4.95 6.30
CA TYR A 133 -7.74 6.07 7.17
C TYR A 133 -8.93 6.45 8.06
N GLU A 134 -8.67 7.20 9.13
CA GLU A 134 -9.69 7.77 10.01
C GLU A 134 -10.75 8.56 9.22
N SER A 135 -10.31 9.30 8.23
CA SER A 135 -11.20 10.10 7.36
C SER A 135 -12.20 9.29 6.54
N GLU A 136 -12.00 7.99 6.35
CA GLU A 136 -12.91 7.08 5.64
C GLU A 136 -13.75 6.21 6.59
N GLU A 137 -13.58 6.32 7.93
CA GLU A 137 -14.23 5.41 8.89
C GLU A 137 -15.76 5.39 8.73
N LYS A 138 -16.40 6.53 8.50
CA LYS A 138 -17.85 6.61 8.36
C LYS A 138 -18.40 5.83 7.15
N ILE A 139 -17.72 5.92 6.00
CA ILE A 139 -18.15 5.15 4.82
C ILE A 139 -17.91 3.66 5.01
N ILE A 140 -16.87 3.29 5.74
CA ILE A 140 -16.57 1.90 6.09
C ILE A 140 -17.62 1.33 7.06
N GLU A 141 -18.06 2.10 8.04
CA GLU A 141 -19.19 1.70 8.90
C GLU A 141 -20.48 1.47 8.10
N ASN A 142 -20.81 2.39 7.18
CA ASN A 142 -21.95 2.24 6.30
C ASN A 142 -21.83 0.97 5.42
N MET A 143 -20.62 0.67 4.95
CA MET A 143 -20.33 -0.54 4.18
C MET A 143 -20.56 -1.81 5.02
N TYR A 144 -20.05 -1.88 6.25
CA TYR A 144 -20.30 -3.01 7.16
C TYR A 144 -21.79 -3.19 7.42
N ASN A 145 -22.51 -2.13 7.72
CA ASN A 145 -23.95 -2.17 7.96
C ASN A 145 -24.73 -2.65 6.73
N ALA A 146 -24.36 -2.21 5.53
CA ALA A 146 -25.05 -2.56 4.29
C ALA A 146 -24.73 -3.97 3.79
N THR A 147 -23.55 -4.50 4.10
CA THR A 147 -23.10 -5.83 3.65
C THR A 147 -23.32 -6.92 4.67
N GLY A 148 -23.61 -6.56 5.93
CA GLY A 148 -23.72 -7.52 7.04
C GLY A 148 -22.38 -8.12 7.48
N LEU A 149 -21.25 -7.57 7.02
CA LEU A 149 -19.92 -7.97 7.46
C LEU A 149 -19.65 -7.41 8.86
N GLU A 150 -19.01 -8.20 9.70
CA GLU A 150 -18.49 -7.73 10.98
C GLU A 150 -17.11 -7.09 10.81
N ARG A 151 -16.80 -6.11 11.69
CA ARG A 151 -15.47 -5.45 11.69
C ARG A 151 -14.37 -6.49 11.94
N GLY A 152 -13.33 -6.45 11.13
CA GLY A 152 -12.23 -7.41 11.18
C GLY A 152 -12.42 -8.66 10.33
N ILE A 153 -13.58 -8.83 9.69
CA ILE A 153 -13.87 -9.95 8.79
C ILE A 153 -13.64 -9.50 7.33
N ARG A 154 -12.90 -10.32 6.58
CA ARG A 154 -12.68 -10.12 5.14
C ARG A 154 -13.91 -10.55 4.35
N HIS A 155 -14.30 -9.73 3.38
CA HIS A 155 -15.27 -10.15 2.36
C HIS A 155 -14.71 -11.34 1.54
N PRO A 156 -15.52 -12.37 1.21
CA PRO A 156 -15.06 -13.54 0.44
C PRO A 156 -14.29 -13.22 -0.84
N ALA A 157 -14.69 -12.15 -1.55
CA ALA A 157 -13.99 -11.71 -2.77
C ALA A 157 -12.53 -11.28 -2.55
N VAL A 158 -12.16 -10.81 -1.35
CA VAL A 158 -10.79 -10.38 -1.02
C VAL A 158 -9.81 -11.54 -1.14
N TYR A 159 -10.19 -12.74 -0.70
CA TYR A 159 -9.33 -13.93 -0.80
C TYR A 159 -9.01 -14.29 -2.26
N LEU A 160 -10.00 -14.17 -3.14
CA LEU A 160 -9.84 -14.47 -4.56
C LEU A 160 -9.03 -13.36 -5.26
N MET A 161 -9.28 -12.11 -4.93
CA MET A 161 -8.54 -10.96 -5.46
C MET A 161 -7.06 -11.04 -5.04
N GLU A 162 -6.78 -11.26 -3.76
CA GLU A 162 -5.40 -11.39 -3.24
C GLU A 162 -4.66 -12.57 -3.88
N ALA A 163 -5.35 -13.72 -4.09
CA ALA A 163 -4.76 -14.86 -4.78
C ALA A 163 -4.46 -14.55 -6.25
N ALA A 164 -5.35 -13.85 -6.95
CA ALA A 164 -5.14 -13.47 -8.35
C ALA A 164 -3.97 -12.49 -8.50
N ASP A 165 -3.87 -11.49 -7.60
CA ASP A 165 -2.76 -10.55 -7.53
C ASP A 165 -1.42 -11.27 -7.36
N ASP A 166 -1.28 -12.08 -6.31
CA ASP A 166 -0.07 -12.85 -6.04
C ASP A 166 0.34 -13.78 -7.21
N ILE A 167 -0.62 -14.46 -7.84
CA ILE A 167 -0.38 -15.40 -8.94
C ILE A 167 0.15 -14.65 -10.17
N THR A 168 -0.48 -13.53 -10.52
CA THR A 168 -0.08 -12.71 -11.67
C THR A 168 1.32 -12.15 -11.44
N TYR A 169 1.55 -11.52 -10.31
CA TYR A 169 2.81 -10.92 -9.93
C TYR A 169 3.98 -11.92 -9.98
N ILE A 170 3.83 -13.13 -9.37
CA ILE A 170 4.86 -14.16 -9.38
C ILE A 170 5.25 -14.56 -10.81
N GLY A 171 4.27 -14.79 -11.65
CA GLY A 171 4.51 -15.27 -13.02
C GLY A 171 5.16 -14.22 -13.91
N ASP A 172 4.61 -13.04 -13.89
CA ASP A 172 5.00 -11.95 -14.80
C ASP A 172 6.38 -11.38 -14.44
N ASP A 173 6.68 -11.23 -13.15
CA ASP A 173 7.98 -10.76 -12.69
C ASP A 173 9.12 -11.70 -13.07
N ILE A 174 8.91 -13.02 -12.99
CA ILE A 174 9.91 -14.00 -13.40
C ILE A 174 10.14 -13.92 -14.93
N GLU A 175 9.06 -13.87 -15.74
CA GLU A 175 9.20 -13.74 -17.19
C GLU A 175 9.92 -12.44 -17.57
N ASP A 176 9.58 -11.33 -16.97
CA ASP A 176 10.21 -10.04 -17.23
C ASP A 176 11.68 -10.02 -16.78
N GLY A 177 11.99 -10.63 -15.64
CA GLY A 177 13.35 -10.79 -15.17
C GLY A 177 14.22 -11.59 -16.13
N VAL A 178 13.68 -12.64 -16.74
CA VAL A 178 14.37 -13.42 -17.78
C VAL A 178 14.56 -12.61 -19.05
N LYS A 179 13.53 -11.92 -19.54
CA LYS A 179 13.62 -11.07 -20.74
C LYS A 179 14.67 -9.96 -20.59
N LYS A 180 14.82 -9.42 -19.40
CA LYS A 180 15.81 -8.38 -19.07
C LYS A 180 17.20 -8.96 -18.79
N GLY A 181 17.34 -10.29 -18.76
CA GLY A 181 18.61 -10.97 -18.49
C GLY A 181 19.04 -10.94 -17.02
N TYR A 182 18.17 -10.62 -16.09
CA TYR A 182 18.43 -10.63 -14.65
C TYR A 182 18.28 -12.03 -14.05
N ILE A 183 17.38 -12.87 -14.59
CA ILE A 183 17.09 -14.21 -14.12
C ILE A 183 17.60 -15.24 -15.13
N ASP A 184 18.46 -16.14 -14.69
CA ASP A 184 18.77 -17.40 -15.41
C ASP A 184 17.70 -18.43 -15.06
N ILE A 185 16.75 -18.62 -15.97
CA ILE A 185 15.61 -19.52 -15.77
C ILE A 185 16.05 -20.97 -15.61
N ASP A 186 17.10 -21.41 -16.29
CA ASP A 186 17.60 -22.79 -16.21
C ASP A 186 18.13 -23.07 -14.79
N THR A 187 18.95 -22.17 -14.25
CA THR A 187 19.50 -22.27 -12.89
C THR A 187 18.40 -22.22 -11.82
N GLU A 188 17.49 -21.26 -11.91
CA GLU A 188 16.43 -21.11 -10.90
C GLU A 188 15.39 -22.24 -10.98
N TYR A 189 15.08 -22.74 -12.18
CA TYR A 189 14.20 -23.89 -12.36
C TYR A 189 14.76 -25.16 -11.73
N GLU A 190 16.04 -25.50 -12.00
CA GLU A 190 16.70 -26.68 -11.39
C GLU A 190 16.78 -26.57 -9.87
N ARG A 191 16.98 -25.37 -9.35
CA ARG A 191 16.98 -25.10 -7.91
C ARG A 191 15.60 -25.36 -7.28
N LEU A 192 14.52 -24.87 -7.91
CA LEU A 192 13.14 -25.13 -7.49
C LEU A 192 12.82 -26.62 -7.55
N LYS A 193 13.17 -27.26 -8.66
CA LYS A 193 12.92 -28.68 -8.91
C LYS A 193 13.60 -29.56 -7.88
N LYS A 194 14.87 -29.30 -7.56
CA LYS A 194 15.62 -30.05 -6.53
C LYS A 194 14.91 -30.01 -5.17
N ARG A 195 14.27 -28.88 -4.84
CA ARG A 195 13.66 -28.68 -3.52
C ARG A 195 12.21 -29.14 -3.44
N TYR A 196 11.43 -28.97 -4.52
CA TYR A 196 9.98 -29.13 -4.48
C TYR A 196 9.40 -30.21 -5.42
N LYS A 197 10.24 -30.96 -6.17
CA LYS A 197 9.76 -31.95 -7.15
C LYS A 197 8.83 -32.99 -6.52
N SER A 198 9.07 -33.41 -5.29
CA SER A 198 8.24 -34.41 -4.61
C SER A 198 6.83 -33.85 -4.26
N GLN A 199 6.76 -32.58 -3.84
CA GLN A 199 5.52 -31.95 -3.42
C GLN A 199 4.72 -31.38 -4.62
N GLN A 200 5.42 -30.89 -5.67
CA GLN A 200 4.83 -30.19 -6.84
C GLN A 200 5.06 -31.00 -8.14
N LYS A 201 4.94 -32.32 -8.06
CA LYS A 201 5.32 -33.26 -9.13
C LYS A 201 4.73 -32.92 -10.48
N ASN A 202 3.40 -32.67 -10.56
CA ASN A 202 2.71 -32.43 -11.82
C ASN A 202 3.16 -31.14 -12.51
N PHE A 203 3.45 -30.10 -11.74
CA PHE A 203 4.01 -28.86 -12.24
C PHE A 203 5.37 -29.09 -12.94
N PHE A 204 6.30 -29.78 -12.28
CA PHE A 204 7.63 -30.04 -12.85
C PHE A 204 7.58 -30.98 -14.07
N ILE A 205 6.73 -32.01 -14.05
CA ILE A 205 6.53 -32.86 -15.22
C ILE A 205 6.05 -32.05 -16.43
N SER A 206 5.11 -31.13 -16.24
CA SER A 206 4.62 -30.28 -17.32
C SER A 206 5.69 -29.38 -17.91
N CYS A 207 6.51 -28.77 -17.04
CA CYS A 207 7.62 -27.92 -17.48
C CYS A 207 8.72 -28.74 -18.19
N ASP A 208 9.13 -29.90 -17.63
CA ASP A 208 10.15 -30.76 -18.23
C ASP A 208 9.75 -31.17 -19.64
N ASN A 209 8.51 -31.68 -19.83
CA ASN A 209 8.02 -32.13 -21.14
C ASN A 209 8.04 -31.01 -22.20
N TYR A 210 7.78 -29.77 -21.80
CA TYR A 210 7.85 -28.64 -22.73
C TYR A 210 9.31 -28.22 -23.01
N PHE A 211 10.14 -28.17 -21.99
CA PHE A 211 11.55 -27.75 -22.13
C PHE A 211 12.34 -28.67 -23.05
N GLU A 212 12.05 -29.99 -23.02
CA GLU A 212 12.62 -30.97 -23.94
C GLU A 212 12.19 -30.80 -25.40
N GLN A 213 11.05 -30.15 -25.64
CA GLN A 213 10.52 -29.91 -27.00
C GLN A 213 10.98 -28.57 -27.61
N ILE A 214 11.68 -27.73 -26.86
CA ILE A 214 12.14 -26.45 -27.37
C ILE A 214 13.16 -26.66 -28.50
N ASN A 215 12.91 -26.01 -29.64
CA ASN A 215 13.73 -26.17 -30.83
C ASN A 215 15.14 -25.63 -30.60
N GLU A 216 16.14 -26.53 -30.66
CA GLU A 216 17.56 -26.21 -30.50
C GLU A 216 18.10 -25.22 -31.57
N LYS A 217 17.41 -25.09 -32.71
CA LYS A 217 17.79 -24.14 -33.78
C LYS A 217 17.42 -22.69 -33.43
N MET A 218 16.61 -22.45 -32.40
CA MET A 218 16.34 -21.10 -31.90
C MET A 218 17.58 -20.49 -31.26
N SER A 219 17.67 -19.15 -31.28
CA SER A 219 18.71 -18.47 -30.53
C SER A 219 18.62 -18.80 -29.02
N LYS A 220 19.73 -18.75 -28.30
CA LYS A 220 19.73 -19.03 -26.86
C LYS A 220 18.76 -18.11 -26.11
N SER A 221 18.70 -16.84 -26.48
CA SER A 221 17.76 -15.86 -25.90
C SER A 221 16.30 -16.25 -26.15
N ASP A 222 15.96 -16.71 -27.37
CA ASP A 222 14.59 -17.12 -27.69
C ASP A 222 14.20 -18.40 -26.93
N GLN A 223 15.14 -19.34 -26.76
CA GLN A 223 14.90 -20.54 -25.96
C GLN A 223 14.61 -20.17 -24.50
N LEU A 224 15.38 -19.26 -23.88
CA LEU A 224 15.17 -18.82 -22.50
C LEU A 224 13.82 -18.10 -22.35
N ASN A 225 13.48 -17.23 -23.29
CA ASN A 225 12.20 -16.53 -23.31
C ASN A 225 11.00 -17.49 -23.49
N ALA A 226 11.15 -18.52 -24.33
CA ALA A 226 10.13 -19.57 -24.49
C ALA A 226 9.93 -20.35 -23.18
N LYS A 227 11.03 -20.75 -22.50
CA LYS A 227 10.97 -21.42 -21.20
C LYS A 227 10.29 -20.54 -20.15
N ALA A 228 10.67 -19.25 -20.06
CA ALA A 228 10.11 -18.33 -19.08
C ALA A 228 8.59 -18.13 -19.28
N ARG A 229 8.15 -17.95 -20.54
CA ARG A 229 6.72 -17.84 -20.88
C ARG A 229 5.94 -19.09 -20.52
N TYR A 230 6.50 -20.26 -20.85
CA TYR A 230 5.82 -21.51 -20.51
C TYR A 230 5.78 -21.74 -18.99
N PHE A 231 6.89 -21.44 -18.31
CA PHE A 231 6.95 -21.50 -16.84
C PHE A 231 5.89 -20.61 -16.23
N ARG A 232 5.78 -19.33 -16.67
CA ARG A 232 4.73 -18.40 -16.22
C ARG A 232 3.33 -18.99 -16.39
N ASN A 233 3.00 -19.42 -17.61
CA ASN A 233 1.65 -19.94 -17.90
C ASN A 233 1.33 -21.19 -17.06
N THR A 234 2.32 -22.07 -16.89
CA THR A 234 2.17 -23.30 -16.11
C THR A 234 2.00 -23.02 -14.63
N ILE A 235 2.82 -22.11 -14.06
CA ILE A 235 2.73 -21.79 -12.64
C ILE A 235 1.45 -21.03 -12.32
N GLN A 236 1.03 -20.08 -13.17
CA GLN A 236 -0.23 -19.38 -12.98
C GLN A 236 -1.41 -20.35 -13.00
N GLY A 237 -1.51 -21.24 -14.01
CA GLY A 237 -2.56 -22.26 -14.07
C GLY A 237 -2.53 -23.23 -12.87
N TYR A 238 -1.34 -23.60 -12.42
CA TYR A 238 -1.18 -24.46 -11.24
C TYR A 238 -1.67 -23.77 -9.97
N LEU A 239 -1.25 -22.53 -9.71
CA LEU A 239 -1.63 -21.77 -8.52
C LEU A 239 -3.10 -21.38 -8.53
N ILE A 240 -3.71 -21.06 -9.69
CA ILE A 240 -5.15 -20.83 -9.83
C ILE A 240 -5.94 -22.05 -9.35
N ASN A 241 -5.54 -23.26 -9.79
CA ASN A 241 -6.21 -24.47 -9.35
C ASN A 241 -6.06 -24.68 -7.84
N LYS A 242 -4.89 -24.40 -7.27
CA LYS A 242 -4.64 -24.52 -5.82
C LYS A 242 -5.48 -23.52 -5.02
N ALA A 243 -5.56 -22.27 -5.46
CA ALA A 243 -6.41 -21.24 -4.83
C ALA A 243 -7.89 -21.63 -4.89
N LYS A 244 -8.34 -22.15 -6.06
CA LYS A 244 -9.70 -22.65 -6.23
C LYS A 244 -10.02 -23.83 -5.31
N GLU A 245 -9.13 -24.83 -5.24
CA GLU A 245 -9.26 -25.98 -4.34
C GLU A 245 -9.39 -25.51 -2.88
N GLU A 246 -8.50 -24.63 -2.43
CA GLU A 246 -8.51 -24.12 -1.06
C GLU A 246 -9.80 -23.33 -0.75
N PHE A 247 -10.23 -22.45 -1.67
CA PHE A 247 -11.45 -21.69 -1.51
C PHE A 247 -12.69 -22.59 -1.40
N LEU A 248 -12.82 -23.59 -2.28
CA LEU A 248 -13.98 -24.51 -2.28
C LEU A 248 -13.99 -25.44 -1.07
N ASN A 249 -12.83 -25.94 -0.64
CA ASN A 249 -12.71 -26.80 0.55
C ASN A 249 -13.04 -26.07 1.84
N ASN A 250 -12.89 -24.76 1.87
CA ASN A 250 -13.18 -23.92 3.05
C ASN A 250 -14.36 -22.97 2.83
N TYR A 251 -15.21 -23.24 1.83
CA TYR A 251 -16.27 -22.32 1.42
C TYR A 251 -17.15 -21.87 2.59
N GLU A 252 -17.63 -22.80 3.42
CA GLU A 252 -18.50 -22.49 4.56
C GLU A 252 -17.78 -21.58 5.58
N CYS A 253 -16.51 -21.89 5.91
CA CYS A 253 -15.70 -21.06 6.82
C CYS A 253 -15.43 -19.67 6.26
N ILE A 254 -15.24 -19.54 4.93
CA ILE A 254 -15.04 -18.24 4.28
C ILE A 254 -16.35 -17.43 4.31
N MET A 255 -17.48 -18.07 4.04
CA MET A 255 -18.78 -17.41 4.01
C MET A 255 -19.28 -17.03 5.41
N SER A 256 -18.92 -17.79 6.44
CA SER A 256 -19.25 -17.47 7.86
C SER A 256 -18.29 -16.46 8.50
N GLY A 257 -17.16 -16.15 7.85
CA GLY A 257 -16.10 -15.28 8.42
C GLY A 257 -15.10 -16.00 9.31
N ASP A 258 -15.19 -17.31 9.49
CA ASP A 258 -14.34 -18.11 10.38
C ASP A 258 -13.01 -18.52 9.75
N TYR A 259 -12.80 -18.26 8.46
CA TYR A 259 -11.56 -18.63 7.76
C TYR A 259 -10.33 -17.86 8.28
N GLY A 260 -10.52 -16.66 8.81
CA GLY A 260 -9.48 -15.79 9.33
C GLY A 260 -8.73 -15.01 8.23
N ASN A 261 -7.74 -14.23 8.62
CA ASN A 261 -7.03 -13.29 7.72
C ASN A 261 -5.76 -13.93 7.10
N VAL A 262 -5.88 -15.13 6.53
CA VAL A 262 -4.79 -15.86 5.88
C VAL A 262 -5.07 -15.94 4.38
N ALA A 263 -4.04 -15.69 3.53
CA ALA A 263 -4.18 -15.85 2.08
C ALA A 263 -4.43 -17.30 1.71
N LEU A 264 -5.27 -17.55 0.67
CA LEU A 264 -5.62 -18.92 0.22
C LEU A 264 -4.39 -19.78 -0.04
N LEU A 265 -3.39 -19.21 -0.71
CA LEU A 265 -2.18 -19.94 -1.09
C LEU A 265 -1.15 -20.09 0.05
N GLU A 266 -1.38 -19.46 1.20
CA GLU A 266 -0.45 -19.50 2.33
C GLU A 266 -0.96 -20.33 3.52
N ARG A 267 -2.15 -20.91 3.44
CA ARG A 267 -2.69 -21.74 4.51
C ARG A 267 -1.97 -23.08 4.64
N ASP A 268 -1.68 -23.74 3.51
CA ASP A 268 -0.83 -24.91 3.49
C ASP A 268 0.66 -24.51 3.60
N SER A 269 1.38 -25.09 4.55
CA SER A 269 2.77 -24.73 4.85
C SER A 269 3.74 -25.07 3.70
N ASN A 270 3.50 -26.15 2.93
CA ASN A 270 4.32 -26.53 1.79
C ASN A 270 4.09 -25.58 0.64
N MET A 271 2.83 -25.20 0.39
CA MET A 271 2.47 -24.22 -0.64
C MET A 271 3.03 -22.84 -0.28
N LYS A 272 2.89 -22.40 0.97
CA LYS A 272 3.51 -21.15 1.46
C LYS A 272 5.02 -21.13 1.24
N SER A 273 5.71 -22.24 1.56
CA SER A 273 7.16 -22.37 1.32
C SER A 273 7.51 -22.29 -0.17
N PHE A 274 6.71 -22.93 -1.03
CA PHE A 274 6.92 -22.93 -2.47
C PHE A 274 6.72 -21.52 -3.06
N ILE A 275 5.65 -20.83 -2.68
CA ILE A 275 5.37 -19.44 -3.09
C ILE A 275 6.46 -18.49 -2.59
N GLY A 276 6.91 -18.67 -1.35
CA GLY A 276 8.03 -17.89 -0.81
C GLY A 276 9.32 -18.05 -1.62
N GLU A 277 9.60 -19.27 -2.13
CA GLU A 277 10.75 -19.49 -3.00
C GLU A 277 10.55 -18.88 -4.40
N LEU A 278 9.35 -18.94 -4.97
CA LEU A 278 9.01 -18.27 -6.24
C LEU A 278 9.20 -16.74 -6.14
N LYS A 279 8.63 -16.11 -5.11
CA LYS A 279 8.85 -14.68 -4.81
C LYS A 279 10.33 -14.38 -4.54
N GLY A 280 11.06 -15.33 -3.96
CA GLY A 280 12.49 -15.23 -3.71
C GLY A 280 13.36 -15.20 -4.98
N ILE A 281 12.90 -15.72 -6.12
CA ILE A 281 13.63 -15.64 -7.40
C ILE A 281 13.82 -14.18 -7.82
N THR A 282 12.74 -13.41 -7.86
CA THR A 282 12.79 -11.97 -8.23
C THR A 282 13.53 -11.16 -7.17
N GLY A 283 13.32 -11.47 -5.89
CA GLY A 283 14.03 -10.82 -4.78
C GLY A 283 15.55 -10.91 -4.90
N ARG A 284 16.07 -12.07 -5.26
CA ARG A 284 17.51 -12.31 -5.37
C ARG A 284 18.13 -11.73 -6.64
N ASN A 285 17.39 -11.80 -7.75
CA ASN A 285 17.95 -11.53 -9.08
C ASN A 285 17.61 -10.14 -9.60
N CYS A 286 16.44 -9.56 -9.21
CA CYS A 286 15.96 -8.30 -9.79
C CYS A 286 16.11 -7.12 -8.85
N PHE A 287 15.71 -7.23 -7.57
CA PHE A 287 15.62 -6.08 -6.68
C PHE A 287 16.96 -5.46 -6.29
N GLY A 288 18.07 -6.20 -6.43
CA GLY A 288 19.42 -5.71 -6.19
C GLY A 288 20.16 -5.25 -7.45
N CYS A 289 19.55 -5.29 -8.64
CA CYS A 289 20.22 -4.88 -9.87
C CYS A 289 20.38 -3.36 -9.94
N ARG A 290 21.43 -2.91 -10.63
CA ARG A 290 21.83 -1.51 -10.72
C ARG A 290 20.71 -0.61 -11.26
N GLU A 291 19.98 -1.08 -12.23
CA GLU A 291 18.91 -0.36 -12.90
C GLU A 291 17.74 -0.08 -11.94
N VAL A 292 17.32 -1.08 -11.17
CA VAL A 292 16.26 -0.94 -10.17
C VAL A 292 16.70 -0.01 -9.04
N LEU A 293 17.91 -0.21 -8.49
CA LEU A 293 18.45 0.65 -7.45
C LEU A 293 18.59 2.12 -7.90
N ALA A 294 18.97 2.37 -9.16
CA ALA A 294 19.05 3.72 -9.71
C ALA A 294 17.65 4.39 -9.76
N LEU A 295 16.62 3.65 -10.19
CA LEU A 295 15.24 4.13 -10.21
C LEU A 295 14.71 4.41 -8.81
N GLU A 296 15.02 3.55 -7.85
CA GLU A 296 14.66 3.76 -6.44
C GLU A 296 15.28 5.04 -5.87
N LEU A 297 16.55 5.30 -6.15
CA LEU A 297 17.23 6.53 -5.71
C LEU A 297 16.61 7.79 -6.32
N VAL A 298 16.29 7.75 -7.62
CA VAL A 298 15.55 8.84 -8.29
C VAL A 298 14.18 9.03 -7.66
N GLY A 299 13.44 7.93 -7.48
CA GLY A 299 12.12 7.93 -6.85
C GLY A 299 12.14 8.54 -5.46
N HIS A 300 13.11 8.14 -4.62
CA HIS A 300 13.30 8.75 -3.31
C HIS A 300 13.46 10.27 -3.39
N LYS A 301 14.35 10.74 -4.29
CA LYS A 301 14.63 12.19 -4.41
C LYS A 301 13.42 12.96 -4.92
N VAL A 302 12.66 12.39 -5.86
CA VAL A 302 11.45 13.03 -6.41
C VAL A 302 10.38 13.13 -5.34
N ILE A 303 10.04 12.02 -4.68
CA ILE A 303 8.98 11.98 -3.66
C ILE A 303 9.33 12.90 -2.50
N THR A 304 10.51 12.75 -1.91
CA THR A 304 10.89 13.57 -0.75
C THR A 304 10.99 15.05 -1.11
N GLY A 305 11.49 15.39 -2.31
CA GLY A 305 11.56 16.77 -2.76
C GLY A 305 10.18 17.41 -2.98
N LEU A 306 9.19 16.64 -3.45
CA LEU A 306 7.80 17.14 -3.55
C LEU A 306 7.21 17.34 -2.15
N LEU A 307 7.39 16.39 -1.25
CA LEU A 307 6.89 16.50 0.13
C LEU A 307 7.53 17.68 0.89
N ASP A 308 8.84 17.93 0.69
CA ASP A 308 9.56 19.07 1.28
C ASP A 308 8.96 20.42 0.85
N ILE A 309 8.33 20.47 -0.31
CA ILE A 309 7.70 21.68 -0.85
C ILE A 309 6.22 21.77 -0.46
N LEU A 310 5.48 20.69 -0.69
CA LEU A 310 4.01 20.71 -0.59
C LEU A 310 3.54 20.73 0.87
N VAL A 311 4.05 19.84 1.71
CA VAL A 311 3.53 19.69 3.09
C VAL A 311 3.76 20.94 3.95
N PRO A 312 4.95 21.55 4.00
CA PRO A 312 5.13 22.79 4.75
C PRO A 312 4.27 23.95 4.22
N ALA A 313 4.04 23.99 2.90
CA ALA A 313 3.24 25.06 2.29
C ALA A 313 1.77 24.96 2.69
N VAL A 314 1.16 23.78 2.64
CA VAL A 314 -0.26 23.60 3.01
C VAL A 314 -0.52 23.71 4.52
N LEU A 315 0.51 23.48 5.34
CA LEU A 315 0.40 23.60 6.80
C LEU A 315 0.65 25.01 7.35
N ARG A 316 1.05 25.96 6.51
CA ARG A 316 1.31 27.32 6.96
C ARG A 316 0.04 28.05 7.31
N LYS A 317 -0.05 28.59 8.54
CA LYS A 317 -1.28 29.20 9.09
C LYS A 317 -1.46 30.67 8.71
N ASP A 318 -0.35 31.40 8.48
CA ASP A 318 -0.36 32.85 8.23
C ASP A 318 -0.17 33.17 6.74
N CYS A 319 -0.91 32.49 5.85
CA CYS A 319 -0.82 32.73 4.41
C CYS A 319 -2.21 32.78 3.77
N ASN A 320 -2.30 33.51 2.67
CA ASN A 320 -3.45 33.50 1.79
C ASN A 320 -3.19 32.58 0.60
N TYR A 321 -3.80 31.41 0.58
CA TYR A 321 -3.65 30.41 -0.50
C TYR A 321 -4.18 30.86 -1.86
N GLU A 322 -5.02 31.90 -1.89
CA GLU A 322 -5.53 32.50 -3.13
C GLU A 322 -4.56 33.54 -3.73
N ASP A 323 -3.62 34.06 -2.91
CA ASP A 323 -2.66 35.07 -3.37
C ASP A 323 -1.45 34.42 -4.06
N THR A 324 -1.50 34.36 -5.38
CA THR A 324 -0.40 33.81 -6.21
C THR A 324 0.91 34.62 -6.17
N LYS A 325 0.94 35.77 -5.49
CA LYS A 325 2.21 36.47 -5.22
C LYS A 325 2.99 35.86 -4.08
N GLN A 326 2.30 35.21 -3.14
CA GLN A 326 2.92 34.45 -2.06
C GLN A 326 3.37 33.07 -2.55
N TYR A 327 4.41 32.53 -1.92
CA TYR A 327 4.98 31.22 -2.28
C TYR A 327 3.96 30.09 -2.08
N GLU A 328 3.25 30.10 -0.96
CA GLU A 328 2.23 29.13 -0.59
C GLU A 328 1.03 29.16 -1.56
N GLY A 329 0.59 30.35 -1.94
CA GLY A 329 -0.47 30.51 -2.94
C GLY A 329 -0.06 30.00 -4.31
N LYS A 330 1.22 30.15 -4.72
CA LYS A 330 1.72 29.53 -5.95
C LYS A 330 1.67 28.01 -5.89
N ILE A 331 2.07 27.42 -4.75
CA ILE A 331 2.03 25.98 -4.56
C ILE A 331 0.59 25.46 -4.57
N ALA A 332 -0.33 26.12 -3.85
CA ALA A 332 -1.74 25.75 -3.85
C ALA A 332 -2.34 25.75 -5.26
N ASN A 333 -1.91 26.69 -6.11
CA ASN A 333 -2.37 26.75 -7.50
C ASN A 333 -1.72 25.71 -8.44
N ILE A 334 -0.67 25.01 -8.01
CA ILE A 334 -0.10 23.86 -8.73
C ILE A 334 -0.85 22.57 -8.37
N ILE A 335 -1.38 22.47 -7.17
CA ILE A 335 -2.22 21.34 -6.73
C ILE A 335 -3.49 21.33 -7.58
N SER A 336 -3.90 20.16 -8.04
CA SER A 336 -5.14 20.03 -8.83
C SER A 336 -6.33 20.63 -8.09
N SER A 337 -7.07 21.49 -8.78
CA SER A 337 -8.28 22.12 -8.25
C SER A 337 -9.32 21.11 -7.75
N ASN A 338 -9.34 19.89 -8.34
CA ASN A 338 -10.21 18.81 -7.90
C ASN A 338 -9.89 18.35 -6.47
N TYR A 339 -8.60 18.19 -6.13
CA TYR A 339 -8.21 17.79 -4.78
C TYR A 339 -8.50 18.88 -3.76
N ILE A 340 -8.25 20.13 -4.11
CA ILE A 340 -8.60 21.27 -3.27
C ILE A 340 -10.14 21.35 -3.06
N TYR A 341 -10.92 21.14 -4.11
CA TYR A 341 -12.37 21.08 -4.04
C TYR A 341 -12.84 19.99 -3.09
N ILE A 342 -12.32 18.77 -3.24
CA ILE A 342 -12.66 17.61 -2.40
C ILE A 342 -12.31 17.87 -0.93
N ALA A 343 -11.12 18.41 -0.66
CA ALA A 343 -10.69 18.72 0.70
C ALA A 343 -11.60 19.76 1.38
N LYS A 344 -12.15 20.72 0.61
CA LYS A 344 -13.07 21.73 1.11
C LYS A 344 -14.50 21.24 1.37
N GLN A 345 -14.88 20.07 0.87
CA GLN A 345 -16.21 19.50 1.11
C GLN A 345 -16.32 18.96 2.54
N ASP A 346 -17.39 19.31 3.21
CA ASP A 346 -17.75 18.67 4.47
C ASP A 346 -18.57 17.41 4.16
N TYR A 347 -17.93 16.25 4.23
CA TYR A 347 -18.57 14.98 3.94
C TYR A 347 -19.43 14.51 5.11
N ASN A 348 -20.60 15.13 5.30
CA ASN A 348 -21.59 14.62 6.23
C ASN A 348 -22.41 13.51 5.55
N TYR A 349 -22.02 12.23 5.77
CA TYR A 349 -22.70 11.06 5.20
C TYR A 349 -24.08 10.77 5.82
N GLU A 350 -24.57 11.58 6.76
CA GLU A 350 -25.79 11.29 7.53
C GLU A 350 -27.08 11.68 6.81
N SER A 351 -27.06 12.59 5.84
CA SER A 351 -28.27 13.01 5.16
C SER A 351 -28.39 12.38 3.78
N LYS A 352 -29.38 11.50 3.60
CA LYS A 352 -29.74 10.94 2.29
C LYS A 352 -30.42 11.97 1.37
N ASP A 353 -30.92 13.07 1.93
CA ASP A 353 -31.79 14.04 1.27
C ASP A 353 -31.18 15.45 1.14
N ASP A 354 -29.91 15.63 1.49
CA ASP A 354 -29.26 16.92 1.37
C ASP A 354 -28.75 17.09 -0.07
N PRO A 355 -29.40 17.91 -0.91
CA PRO A 355 -28.76 18.40 -2.12
C PRO A 355 -27.48 19.08 -1.66
N MET A 356 -26.36 18.84 -2.32
CA MET A 356 -25.05 19.43 -2.08
C MET A 356 -25.19 20.82 -1.45
N ASP A 357 -25.37 20.88 -0.12
CA ASP A 357 -25.41 22.13 0.59
C ASP A 357 -23.97 22.63 0.62
N GLU A 358 -23.73 23.64 -0.22
CA GLU A 358 -22.44 24.22 -0.56
C GLU A 358 -21.79 24.95 0.62
N LYS A 359 -21.67 24.34 1.77
CA LYS A 359 -20.74 24.84 2.78
C LYS A 359 -19.33 24.38 2.38
N THR A 360 -18.84 24.99 1.31
CA THR A 360 -17.44 24.86 0.92
C THR A 360 -16.61 25.58 1.97
N ARG A 361 -15.87 24.82 2.78
CA ARG A 361 -14.95 25.37 3.77
C ARG A 361 -13.78 26.08 3.06
N LYS A 362 -13.17 27.07 3.71
CA LYS A 362 -11.91 27.64 3.22
C LYS A 362 -10.76 26.70 3.55
N LEU A 363 -9.66 26.77 2.79
CA LEU A 363 -8.46 25.94 3.08
C LEU A 363 -7.90 26.22 4.48
N GLU A 364 -8.02 27.46 4.97
CA GLU A 364 -7.58 27.87 6.29
C GLU A 364 -8.38 27.20 7.42
N GLU A 365 -9.63 26.80 7.14
CA GLU A 365 -10.54 26.16 8.10
C GLU A 365 -10.34 24.66 8.24
N LEU A 366 -9.56 24.04 7.34
CA LEU A 366 -9.24 22.62 7.40
C LEU A 366 -8.25 22.33 8.52
N SER A 367 -8.41 21.20 9.18
CA SER A 367 -7.40 20.68 10.12
C SER A 367 -6.07 20.40 9.40
N ASP A 368 -4.98 20.35 10.15
CA ASP A 368 -3.67 20.03 9.59
C ASP A 368 -3.66 18.60 8.99
N TYR A 369 -4.43 17.67 9.56
CA TYR A 369 -4.63 16.33 9.02
C TYR A 369 -5.31 16.35 7.65
N GLU A 370 -6.42 17.08 7.50
CA GLU A 370 -7.16 17.22 6.23
C GLU A 370 -6.31 17.88 5.14
N LYS A 371 -5.45 18.86 5.51
CA LYS A 371 -4.56 19.54 4.57
C LYS A 371 -3.45 18.64 4.02
N ILE A 372 -2.93 17.70 4.81
CA ILE A 372 -1.91 16.77 4.36
C ILE A 372 -2.52 15.66 3.49
N HIS A 373 -3.71 15.19 3.85
CA HIS A 373 -4.45 14.20 3.08
C HIS A 373 -4.94 14.71 1.74
#